data_1f6991f587a51049abf8361f8c0e3380
#
_entry.id   1f6991f587a51049abf8361f8c0e3380
#
_cell.length_a   1.000
_cell.length_b   1.000
_cell.length_c   1.000
_cell.angle_alpha   90.00
_cell.angle_beta   90.00
_cell.angle_gamma   90.00
#
_symmetry.space_group_name_H-M   'P 1'
#
loop_
_entity.id
_entity.type
_entity.pdbx_description
1 polymer ?
#
loop_
_entity_poly.entity_id
_entity_poly.type
_entity_poly.pdbx_seq_one_letter_code
_entity_poly.pdbx_strand_id
1 'polypeptide(L)'
;MGKTVESYRIAIEDEISRWNGFAKALRKEEREAFDILIDACRNYASAGSNATQPLPLDPMIMSMLVSQQIHLRKLQKEIDNLKQQQRPELH
;
A
#
# COMPACT_ATOMS: atom_id res chain seq x y z
N MET A 1 -9.49 19.65 18.41
CA MET A 1 -8.49 18.86 18.89
C MET A 1 -8.68 17.44 18.54
N GLY A 2 -7.69 16.68 18.45
CA GLY A 2 -7.74 15.28 18.17
C GLY A 2 -8.36 14.90 16.86
N LYS A 3 -8.41 15.81 15.94
CA LYS A 3 -8.99 15.54 14.63
C LYS A 3 -7.93 15.25 13.58
N THR A 4 -6.71 15.04 14.01
CA THR A 4 -5.61 14.87 13.07
C THR A 4 -5.84 13.69 12.14
N VAL A 5 -6.28 12.54 12.70
CA VAL A 5 -6.52 11.37 11.88
C VAL A 5 -7.67 11.60 10.92
N GLU A 6 -8.75 12.22 11.41
CA GLU A 6 -9.90 12.52 10.56
C GLU A 6 -9.51 13.47 9.44
N SER A 7 -8.77 14.53 9.80
CA SER A 7 -8.34 15.49 8.78
C SER A 7 -7.45 14.83 7.75
N TYR A 8 -6.57 13.95 8.19
CA TYR A 8 -5.70 13.23 7.27
C TYR A 8 -6.51 12.30 6.37
N ARG A 9 -7.53 11.64 6.91
CA ARG A 9 -8.37 10.77 6.10
C ARG A 9 -9.10 11.55 5.01
N ILE A 10 -9.55 12.74 5.34
CA ILE A 10 -10.18 13.60 4.33
C ILE A 10 -9.17 14.00 3.27
N ALA A 11 -7.96 14.36 3.71
CA ALA A 11 -6.93 14.73 2.77
C ALA A 11 -6.56 13.58 1.84
N ILE A 12 -6.54 12.36 2.38
CA ILE A 12 -6.29 11.17 1.55
C ILE A 12 -7.34 11.05 0.46
N GLU A 13 -8.61 11.19 0.82
CA GLU A 13 -9.68 11.03 -0.17
C GLU A 13 -9.62 12.11 -1.23
N ASP A 14 -9.27 13.33 -0.84
CA ASP A 14 -9.09 14.40 -1.81
C ASP A 14 -7.97 14.07 -2.77
N GLU A 15 -6.87 13.57 -2.24
CA GLU A 15 -5.72 13.22 -3.08
C GLU A 15 -6.07 12.07 -4.01
N ILE A 16 -6.76 11.06 -3.49
CA ILE A 16 -7.17 9.92 -4.31
C ILE A 16 -8.04 10.39 -5.49
N SER A 17 -8.93 11.33 -5.22
CA SER A 17 -9.77 11.86 -6.29
C SER A 17 -8.94 12.48 -7.41
N ARG A 18 -7.82 13.09 -7.06
CA ARG A 18 -6.96 13.71 -8.06
C ARG A 18 -6.30 12.68 -8.96
N TRP A 19 -6.22 11.43 -8.53
CA TRP A 19 -5.60 10.36 -9.31
C TRP A 19 -6.60 9.59 -10.16
N ASN A 20 -7.86 10.05 -10.22
CA ASN A 20 -8.90 9.36 -10.96
C ASN A 20 -8.55 9.17 -12.42
N GLY A 21 -8.01 10.21 -13.05
CA GLY A 21 -7.64 10.12 -14.47
C GLY A 21 -6.58 9.07 -14.70
N PHE A 22 -5.58 9.06 -13.83
CA PHE A 22 -4.52 8.06 -13.92
C PHE A 22 -5.10 6.66 -13.76
N ALA A 23 -5.94 6.48 -12.75
CA ALA A 23 -6.53 5.17 -12.48
C ALA A 23 -7.33 4.66 -13.65
N LYS A 24 -8.10 5.55 -14.30
CA LYS A 24 -8.92 5.15 -15.43
C LYS A 24 -8.10 4.73 -16.63
N ALA A 25 -6.88 5.21 -16.73
CA ALA A 25 -6.01 4.89 -17.87
C ALA A 25 -5.28 3.56 -17.68
N LEU A 26 -5.37 2.97 -16.50
CA LEU A 26 -4.68 1.71 -16.22
C LEU A 26 -5.48 0.53 -16.78
N ARG A 27 -4.75 -0.51 -17.15
CA ARG A 27 -5.36 -1.76 -17.57
C ARG A 27 -5.89 -2.49 -16.35
N LYS A 28 -6.68 -3.53 -16.61
CA LYS A 28 -7.38 -4.23 -15.53
C LYS A 28 -6.46 -4.65 -14.40
N GLU A 29 -5.40 -5.36 -14.73
CA GLU A 29 -4.49 -5.86 -13.70
C GLU A 29 -3.77 -4.73 -12.99
N GLU A 30 -3.41 -3.72 -13.76
CA GLU A 30 -2.76 -2.55 -13.19
C GLU A 30 -3.70 -1.80 -12.27
N ARG A 31 -4.96 -1.69 -12.67
CA ARG A 31 -5.96 -1.01 -11.87
C ARG A 31 -6.20 -1.73 -10.56
N GLU A 32 -6.24 -3.06 -10.61
CA GLU A 32 -6.43 -3.84 -9.39
C GLU A 32 -5.27 -3.63 -8.43
N ALA A 33 -4.04 -3.62 -8.95
CA ALA A 33 -2.88 -3.36 -8.11
C ALA A 33 -2.93 -1.96 -7.52
N PHE A 34 -3.31 -0.99 -8.34
CA PHE A 34 -3.42 0.39 -7.87
C PHE A 34 -4.44 0.50 -6.75
N ASP A 35 -5.58 -0.17 -6.91
CA ASP A 35 -6.62 -0.14 -5.87
C ASP A 35 -6.13 -0.71 -4.55
N ILE A 36 -5.30 -1.74 -4.61
CA ILE A 36 -4.72 -2.31 -3.39
C ILE A 36 -3.83 -1.27 -2.70
N LEU A 37 -3.05 -0.54 -3.47
CA LEU A 37 -2.19 0.49 -2.89
C LEU A 37 -3.01 1.64 -2.30
N ILE A 38 -4.12 1.99 -2.95
CA ILE A 38 -5.00 3.02 -2.42
C ILE A 38 -5.61 2.56 -1.10
N ASP A 39 -6.02 1.30 -1.04
CA ASP A 39 -6.54 0.76 0.22
C ASP A 39 -5.48 0.79 1.32
N ALA A 40 -4.22 0.58 0.96
CA ALA A 40 -3.15 0.67 1.94
C ALA A 40 -3.07 2.06 2.56
N CYS A 41 -3.30 3.09 1.75
CA CYS A 41 -3.30 4.45 2.27
C CYS A 41 -4.37 4.61 3.35
N ARG A 42 -5.53 4.04 3.13
CA ARG A 42 -6.61 4.11 4.09
C ARG A 42 -6.31 3.28 5.34
N ASN A 43 -5.75 2.10 5.12
CA ASN A 43 -5.45 1.20 6.24
C ASN A 43 -4.38 1.75 7.17
N TYR A 44 -3.43 2.50 6.62
CA TYR A 44 -2.34 3.06 7.42
C TYR A 44 -2.56 4.53 7.75
N ALA A 45 -3.82 4.98 7.73
CA ALA A 45 -4.10 6.39 7.94
C ALA A 45 -3.67 6.87 9.33
N SER A 46 -3.82 6.02 10.35
CA SER A 46 -3.39 6.42 11.69
C SER A 46 -1.89 6.69 11.74
N ALA A 47 -1.11 5.79 11.15
CA ALA A 47 0.33 5.98 11.11
C ALA A 47 0.69 7.19 10.27
N GLY A 48 0.02 7.34 9.13
CA GLY A 48 0.31 8.44 8.23
C GLY A 48 0.02 9.80 8.83
N SER A 49 -1.01 9.86 9.68
CA SER A 49 -1.36 11.14 10.30
C SER A 49 -0.29 11.62 11.27
N ASN A 50 0.62 10.75 11.66
CA ASN A 50 1.72 11.14 12.54
C ASN A 50 2.93 11.64 11.78
N ALA A 51 2.87 11.61 10.46
CA ALA A 51 3.93 12.23 9.68
C ALA A 51 3.84 13.73 9.81
N THR A 52 4.99 14.40 9.80
CA THR A 52 5.02 15.83 10.02
C THR A 52 4.92 16.62 8.72
N GLN A 53 4.53 15.96 7.66
CA GLN A 53 4.40 16.61 6.36
C GLN A 53 3.02 17.24 6.21
N PRO A 54 2.97 18.44 5.66
CA PRO A 54 1.67 19.09 5.43
C PRO A 54 0.91 18.50 4.25
N LEU A 55 1.60 17.84 3.34
CA LEU A 55 0.96 17.26 2.17
C LEU A 55 0.71 15.77 2.42
N PRO A 56 -0.46 15.26 2.00
CA PRO A 56 -0.78 13.86 2.26
C PRO A 56 -0.02 12.88 1.37
N LEU A 57 0.54 13.34 0.27
CA LEU A 57 1.15 12.43 -0.70
C LEU A 57 2.32 11.66 -0.11
N ASP A 58 3.18 12.33 0.63
CA ASP A 58 4.35 11.66 1.19
C ASP A 58 3.96 10.48 2.08
N PRO A 59 3.11 10.69 3.11
CA PRO A 59 2.72 9.53 3.93
C PRO A 59 1.91 8.51 3.15
N MET A 60 1.19 8.92 2.11
CA MET A 60 0.49 7.95 1.27
C MET A 60 1.48 7.04 0.56
N ILE A 61 2.51 7.62 -0.01
CA ILE A 61 3.53 6.83 -0.70
C ILE A 61 4.21 5.89 0.28
N MET A 62 4.52 6.36 1.47
CA MET A 62 5.14 5.50 2.47
C MET A 62 4.21 4.35 2.85
N SER A 63 2.91 4.62 2.96
CA SER A 63 1.94 3.56 3.24
C SER A 63 1.95 2.50 2.15
N MET A 64 2.01 2.95 0.90
CA MET A 64 2.07 2.04 -0.23
C MET A 64 3.32 1.17 -0.17
N LEU A 65 4.46 1.79 0.15
CA LEU A 65 5.70 1.06 0.22
C LEU A 65 5.71 0.03 1.35
N VAL A 66 5.16 0.40 2.50
CA VAL A 66 5.06 -0.54 3.61
C VAL A 66 4.21 -1.73 3.21
N SER A 67 3.07 -1.46 2.58
CA SER A 67 2.18 -2.52 2.13
C SER A 67 2.89 -3.44 1.16
N GLN A 68 3.60 -2.88 0.19
CA GLN A 68 4.31 -3.68 -0.79
C GLN A 68 5.41 -4.50 -0.13
N GLN A 69 6.11 -3.92 0.83
CA GLN A 69 7.19 -4.65 1.49
C GLN A 69 6.64 -5.84 2.26
N ILE A 70 5.48 -5.67 2.90
CA ILE A 70 4.85 -6.78 3.61
C ILE A 70 4.51 -7.90 2.63
N HIS A 71 3.93 -7.55 1.49
CA HIS A 71 3.58 -8.55 0.48
C HIS A 71 4.81 -9.22 -0.09
N LEU A 72 5.86 -8.45 -0.34
CA LEU A 72 7.10 -9.02 -0.85
C LEU A 72 7.68 -10.02 0.13
N ARG A 73 7.64 -9.71 1.42
CA ARG A 73 8.17 -10.62 2.42
C ARG A 73 7.35 -11.91 2.50
N LYS A 74 6.03 -11.78 2.38
CA LYS A 74 5.18 -12.97 2.37
C LYS A 74 5.47 -13.84 1.17
N LEU A 75 5.61 -13.21 0.00
CA LEU A 75 5.91 -13.96 -1.21
C LEU A 75 7.27 -14.63 -1.11
N GLN A 76 8.25 -13.96 -0.52
CA GLN A 76 9.57 -14.54 -0.35
C GLN A 76 9.49 -15.79 0.52
N LYS A 77 8.70 -15.71 1.60
CA LYS A 77 8.54 -16.88 2.47
C LYS A 77 7.88 -18.03 1.72
N GLU A 78 6.87 -17.72 0.90
CA GLU A 78 6.21 -18.77 0.14
C GLU A 78 7.15 -19.41 -0.87
N ILE A 79 7.96 -18.59 -1.51
CA ILE A 79 8.94 -19.10 -2.44
C ILE A 79 9.95 -20.01 -1.72
N ASP A 80 10.42 -19.58 -0.58
CA ASP A 80 11.37 -20.37 0.19
C ASP A 80 10.75 -21.70 0.61
N ASN A 81 9.49 -21.67 1.04
CA ASN A 81 8.81 -22.91 1.42
C ASN A 81 8.65 -23.85 0.24
N LEU A 82 8.27 -23.30 -0.93
CA LEU A 82 8.12 -24.12 -2.11
C LEU A 82 9.45 -24.73 -2.54
N LYS A 83 10.51 -23.97 -2.45
CA LYS A 83 11.82 -24.48 -2.79
C LYS A 83 12.20 -25.65 -1.90
N GLN A 84 11.90 -25.54 -0.61
CA GLN A 84 12.19 -26.64 0.31
C GLN A 84 11.36 -27.87 -0.01
N GLN A 85 10.10 -27.66 -0.36
CA GLN A 85 9.22 -28.76 -0.68
C GLN A 85 9.65 -29.47 -1.97
N GLN A 86 10.20 -28.71 -2.91
CA GLN A 86 10.61 -29.28 -4.19
C GLN A 86 12.05 -29.77 -4.19
N ARG A 87 12.77 -29.52 -3.11
CA ARG A 87 14.14 -29.97 -3.04
C ARG A 87 14.18 -31.48 -3.03
N PRO A 88 14.95 -32.07 -3.92
CA PRO A 88 15.06 -33.54 -3.91
C PRO A 88 15.63 -34.00 -2.58
N GLU A 89 15.09 -35.13 -2.15
CA GLU A 89 15.62 -35.72 -0.95
C GLU A 89 17.01 -36.23 -1.24
N LEU A 90 17.92 -35.88 -0.37
CA LEU A 90 19.29 -36.34 -0.51
C LEU A 90 19.51 -37.49 0.45
N HIS A 91 19.83 -38.59 -0.07
CA HIS A 91 19.97 -39.78 0.76
C HIS A 91 21.31 -40.42 0.61
#